data_8f5a7f538b7fdc2bfddb2994185f3f98
#
_entry.id   8f5a7f538b7fdc2bfddb2994185f3f98
#
_cell.length_a   1.000
_cell.length_b   1.000
_cell.length_c   1.000
_cell.angle_alpha   90.00
_cell.angle_beta   90.00
_cell.angle_gamma   90.00
#
_symmetry.space_group_name_H-M   'P 1'
#
loop_
_entity.id
_entity.type
_entity.pdbx_description
1 polymer ?
#
loop_
_entity_poly.entity_id
_entity_poly.type
_entity_poly.pdbx_seq_one_letter_code
_entity_poly.pdbx_strand_id
1 'polypeptide(L)' 'MLTEEEFLKKFGENIREFREERSMTIDELSIITGIRAQYLKRIELGTAKRLSVDHVFIFADAFNLKPHEIVKGL' A
#
# COMPACT_ATOMS: atom_id res chain seq x y z
N MET A 1 -20.42 3.49 -5.42
CA MET A 1 -19.22 3.09 -6.18
C MET A 1 -18.10 4.09 -5.92
N LEU A 2 -16.89 3.59 -5.68
CA LEU A 2 -15.74 4.46 -5.43
C LEU A 2 -15.22 5.06 -6.73
N THR A 3 -14.84 6.34 -6.69
CA THR A 3 -14.07 6.92 -7.79
C THR A 3 -12.64 6.41 -7.71
N GLU A 4 -11.88 6.60 -8.78
CA GLU A 4 -10.46 6.25 -8.77
C GLU A 4 -9.72 7.00 -7.66
N GLU A 5 -10.02 8.28 -7.49
CA GLU A 5 -9.40 9.10 -6.45
C GLU A 5 -9.69 8.56 -5.05
N GLU A 6 -10.94 8.20 -4.80
CA GLU A 6 -11.34 7.62 -3.51
C GLU A 6 -10.66 6.27 -3.28
N PHE A 7 -10.57 5.45 -4.33
CA PHE A 7 -9.89 4.16 -4.25
C PHE A 7 -8.42 4.34 -3.86
N LEU A 8 -7.71 5.23 -4.56
CA LEU A 8 -6.29 5.45 -4.29
C LEU A 8 -6.05 5.95 -2.88
N LYS A 9 -6.91 6.83 -2.41
CA LYS A 9 -6.80 7.36 -1.05
C LYS A 9 -7.00 6.26 -0.02
N LYS A 10 -8.06 5.47 -0.18
CA LYS A 10 -8.37 4.39 0.76
C LYS A 10 -7.30 3.30 0.73
N PHE A 11 -6.83 2.95 -0.46
CA PHE A 11 -5.75 1.98 -0.60
C PHE A 11 -4.50 2.45 0.14
N GLY A 12 -4.14 3.72 -0.04
CA GLY A 12 -2.98 4.29 0.63
C GLY A 12 -3.11 4.27 2.15
N GLU A 13 -4.31 4.57 2.65
CA GLU A 13 -4.58 4.50 4.08
C GLU A 13 -4.41 3.09 4.62
N ASN A 14 -4.89 2.10 3.87
CA ASN A 14 -4.73 0.70 4.27
C ASN A 14 -3.25 0.33 4.38
N ILE A 15 -2.45 0.69 3.38
CA ILE A 15 -1.02 0.38 3.39
C ILE A 15 -0.34 1.03 4.58
N ARG A 16 -0.64 2.29 4.85
CA ARG A 16 -0.06 3.00 5.98
C ARG A 16 -0.42 2.33 7.30
N GLU A 17 -1.70 1.95 7.48
CA GLU A 17 -2.13 1.28 8.69
C GLU A 17 -1.41 -0.04 8.91
N PHE A 18 -1.31 -0.86 7.88
CA PHE A 18 -0.60 -2.14 8.00
C PHE A 18 0.87 -1.93 8.35
N ARG A 19 1.49 -0.91 7.76
CA ARG A 19 2.88 -0.60 8.05
C ARG A 19 3.06 -0.14 9.49
N GLU A 20 2.22 0.78 9.94
CA GLU A 20 2.31 1.33 11.30
C GLU A 20 2.01 0.30 12.36
N GLU A 21 1.05 -0.60 12.10
CA GLU A 21 0.74 -1.70 13.01
C GLU A 21 1.94 -2.61 13.25
N ARG A 22 2.85 -2.66 12.29
CA ARG A 22 4.06 -3.49 12.35
C ARG A 22 5.28 -2.69 12.77
N SER A 23 5.08 -1.44 13.17
CA SER A 23 6.16 -0.54 13.57
C SER A 23 7.26 -0.42 12.52
N MET A 24 6.87 -0.48 11.28
CA MET A 24 7.81 -0.35 10.16
C MET A 24 7.96 1.09 9.73
N THR A 25 9.19 1.47 9.36
CA THR A 25 9.44 2.74 8.68
C THR A 25 9.18 2.58 7.18
N ILE A 26 9.05 3.69 6.49
CA ILE A 26 8.94 3.68 5.02
C ILE A 26 10.19 3.02 4.41
N ASP A 27 11.37 3.31 4.95
CA ASP A 27 12.61 2.72 4.42
C ASP A 27 12.64 1.22 4.60
N GLU A 28 12.18 0.73 5.74
CA GLU A 28 12.09 -0.72 5.97
C GLU A 28 11.12 -1.37 4.99
N LEU A 29 9.97 -0.76 4.77
CA LEU A 29 9.01 -1.28 3.80
C LEU A 29 9.58 -1.25 2.39
N SER A 30 10.35 -0.22 2.05
CA SER A 30 11.02 -0.11 0.76
C SER A 30 11.98 -1.29 0.53
N ILE A 31 12.74 -1.65 1.55
CA ILE A 31 13.68 -2.76 1.45
C ILE A 31 12.94 -4.08 1.22
N ILE A 32 11.86 -4.30 1.96
CA ILE A 32 11.09 -5.55 1.88
C ILE A 32 10.36 -5.68 0.55
N THR A 33 9.78 -4.59 0.05
CA THR A 33 8.97 -4.63 -1.17
C THR A 33 9.77 -4.42 -2.44
N GLY A 34 10.94 -3.81 -2.35
CA GLY A 34 11.68 -3.37 -3.53
C GLY A 34 11.09 -2.13 -4.18
N ILE A 35 10.10 -1.51 -3.56
CA ILE A 35 9.48 -0.28 -4.06
C ILE A 35 10.23 0.91 -3.46
N ARG A 36 10.56 1.90 -4.28
CA ARG A 36 11.27 3.09 -3.81
C ARG A 36 10.48 3.81 -2.71
N ALA A 37 11.18 4.26 -1.67
CA ALA A 37 10.56 4.95 -0.54
C ALA A 37 9.72 6.14 -1.00
N GLN A 38 10.20 6.91 -1.98
CA GLN A 38 9.46 8.06 -2.49
C GLN A 38 8.13 7.65 -3.11
N TYR A 39 8.10 6.52 -3.81
CA TYR A 39 6.86 6.03 -4.40
C TYR A 39 5.91 5.48 -3.33
N LEU A 40 6.46 4.80 -2.31
CA LEU A 40 5.66 4.34 -1.17
C LEU A 40 4.95 5.50 -0.49
N LYS A 41 5.65 6.63 -0.32
CA LYS A 41 5.03 7.83 0.26
C LYS A 41 3.86 8.29 -0.57
N ARG A 42 3.98 8.26 -1.89
CA ARG A 42 2.89 8.64 -2.79
C ARG A 42 1.72 7.65 -2.70
N ILE A 43 2.01 6.37 -2.58
CA ILE A 43 0.97 5.36 -2.41
C ILE A 43 0.18 5.65 -1.14
N GLU A 44 0.86 5.90 -0.03
CA GLU A 44 0.20 6.15 1.25
C GLU A 44 -0.60 7.45 1.25
N LEU A 45 -0.18 8.44 0.46
CA LEU A 45 -0.90 9.70 0.32
C LEU A 45 -2.07 9.62 -0.66
N GLY A 46 -2.17 8.52 -1.41
CA GLY A 46 -3.22 8.38 -2.40
C GLY A 46 -2.95 9.10 -3.71
N THR A 47 -1.69 9.46 -3.97
CA THR A 47 -1.31 10.22 -5.17
C THR A 47 -0.52 9.38 -6.18
N ALA A 48 -0.34 8.10 -5.93
CA ALA A 48 0.37 7.22 -6.86
C ALA A 48 -0.45 7.06 -8.14
N LYS A 49 0.22 7.14 -9.29
CA LYS A 49 -0.47 7.11 -10.58
C LYS A 49 -0.33 5.80 -11.34
N ARG A 50 0.58 4.93 -10.93
CA ARG A 50 0.87 3.70 -11.66
C ARG A 50 0.73 2.47 -10.77
N LEU A 51 -0.34 2.46 -9.98
CA LEU A 51 -0.64 1.32 -9.15
C LEU A 51 -1.13 0.18 -10.04
N SER A 52 -0.60 -1.02 -9.81
CA SER A 52 -1.01 -2.20 -10.55
C SER A 52 -1.43 -3.30 -9.58
N VAL A 53 -2.05 -4.35 -10.13
CA VAL A 53 -2.43 -5.53 -9.36
C VAL A 53 -1.21 -6.14 -8.66
N ASP A 54 -0.05 -6.08 -9.30
CA ASP A 54 1.17 -6.62 -8.71
C ASP A 54 1.47 -5.98 -7.36
N HIS A 55 1.18 -4.70 -7.20
CA HIS A 55 1.41 -4.02 -5.92
C HIS A 55 0.59 -4.64 -4.80
N VAL A 56 -0.64 -5.07 -5.10
CA VAL A 56 -1.48 -5.74 -4.09
C VAL A 56 -0.78 -7.00 -3.58
N PHE A 57 -0.25 -7.81 -4.48
CA PHE A 57 0.44 -9.04 -4.10
C PHE A 57 1.76 -8.75 -3.38
N ILE A 58 2.50 -7.73 -3.80
CA ILE A 58 3.74 -7.34 -3.15
C ILE A 58 3.49 -6.93 -1.71
N PHE A 59 2.46 -6.11 -1.46
CA PHE A 59 2.12 -5.70 -0.10
C PHE A 59 1.58 -6.86 0.72
N ALA A 60 0.77 -7.72 0.14
CA ALA A 60 0.27 -8.89 0.84
C ALA A 60 1.42 -9.75 1.35
N ASP A 61 2.41 -9.97 0.49
CA ASP A 61 3.59 -10.74 0.86
C ASP A 61 4.40 -10.03 1.95
N ALA A 62 4.63 -8.73 1.78
CA ALA A 62 5.41 -7.94 2.74
C ALA A 62 4.78 -7.91 4.13
N PHE A 63 3.46 -7.85 4.21
CA PHE A 63 2.74 -7.78 5.47
C PHE A 63 2.25 -9.14 5.99
N ASN A 64 2.53 -10.20 5.26
CA ASN A 64 2.05 -11.55 5.57
C ASN A 64 0.53 -11.60 5.67
N LEU A 65 -0.12 -11.00 4.69
CA LEU A 65 -1.58 -10.92 4.59
C LEU A 65 -2.03 -11.55 3.28
N LYS A 66 -3.32 -11.86 3.19
CA LYS A 66 -3.91 -12.29 1.94
C LYS A 66 -4.24 -11.07 1.07
N PRO A 67 -4.20 -11.20 -0.26
CA PRO A 67 -4.48 -10.05 -1.14
C PRO A 67 -5.79 -9.34 -0.83
N HIS A 68 -6.85 -10.08 -0.49
CA HIS A 68 -8.15 -9.43 -0.20
C HIS A 68 -8.09 -8.55 1.05
N GLU A 69 -7.17 -8.83 1.97
CA GLU A 69 -7.02 -8.00 3.16
C GLU A 69 -6.39 -6.65 2.84
N ILE A 70 -5.54 -6.61 1.81
CA ILE A 70 -4.87 -5.38 1.38
C ILE A 70 -5.90 -4.37 0.86
N VAL A 71 -6.95 -4.86 0.20
CA VAL A 71 -7.97 -4.00 -0.41
C VAL A 71 -9.26 -3.95 0.42
N LYS A 72 -9.18 -4.21 1.71
CA LYS A 72 -10.38 -4.19 2.56
C LYS A 72 -11.03 -2.80 2.53
N GLY A 73 -12.36 -2.79 2.47
CA GLY A 73 -13.12 -1.56 2.44
C GLY A 73 -13.19 -0.89 1.07
N LEU A 74 -12.71 -1.59 0.03
CA LEU A 74 -12.69 -1.06 -1.34
C LEU A 74 -13.68 -1.79 -2.29
#